data_a019e4b516f5ddaffde7691857d46c30
#
_entry.id   a019e4b516f5ddaffde7691857d46c30
#
_cell.length_a   1.000
_cell.length_b   1.000
_cell.length_c   1.000
_cell.angle_alpha   90.00
_cell.angle_beta   90.00
_cell.angle_gamma   90.00
#
_symmetry.space_group_name_H-M   'P 1'
#
loop_
_entity.id
_entity.type
_entity.pdbx_description
1 polymer ?
#
loop_
_entity_poly.entity_id
_entity_poly.type
_entity_poly.pdbx_seq_one_letter_code
_entity_poly.pdbx_strand_id
1 'polypeptide(L)'
;MIANLNSSKKQQTIGSEFNLNGIGLHSGKKVNISIEPAGVNSGIKFIRTDLKKNNTIDALWSNVSSTNLCTTISNNKGVSVSTIEHLMSALSGMHIDNVNVLIDSVEVPIMDGSSLPFVQQIEDRGILTQNLDRKIIIVNQPVEVSNNGSYAKIKPNNQFSIDFEIDFESHLINKQACQLQLINGNYKSDISSARTFGFEKDVDYLRKNGLALGGSLDNAVVVGEHNILNKEGLRFNDEFVRHKILDFIGDLYLAGNPIQGYFYGSKSGHFLNNQLLRKLFSDKNNYKII
;
A
#
# COMPACT_ATOMS: atom_id res chain seq x y z
N MET A 1 -30.87 0.70 -9.93
CA MET A 1 -30.63 1.28 -8.58
C MET A 1 -29.14 1.06 -8.28
N ILE A 2 -28.36 2.13 -8.32
CA ILE A 2 -26.91 2.09 -8.03
C ILE A 2 -26.82 1.99 -6.51
N ALA A 3 -26.40 0.82 -6.03
CA ALA A 3 -26.24 0.56 -4.60
C ALA A 3 -25.13 1.45 -4.02
N ASN A 4 -25.47 2.10 -2.92
CA ASN A 4 -24.69 2.91 -2.00
C ASN A 4 -23.19 2.60 -1.96
N LEU A 5 -22.39 3.31 -2.74
CA LEU A 5 -21.03 3.63 -2.38
C LEU A 5 -21.14 4.78 -1.35
N ASN A 6 -21.06 4.47 -0.07
CA ASN A 6 -20.88 5.46 1.00
C ASN A 6 -19.45 6.00 1.06
N SER A 7 -18.69 5.92 -0.02
CA SER A 7 -17.53 6.76 -0.24
C SER A 7 -18.01 8.11 -0.77
N SER A 8 -17.44 9.20 -0.28
CA SER A 8 -17.72 10.53 -0.83
C SER A 8 -17.64 10.49 -2.36
N LYS A 9 -18.69 10.98 -3.05
CA LYS A 9 -18.64 11.17 -4.51
C LYS A 9 -17.64 12.24 -4.91
N LYS A 10 -17.19 13.03 -3.95
CA LYS A 10 -16.23 14.13 -4.11
C LYS A 10 -14.84 13.68 -3.75
N GLN A 11 -13.84 14.32 -4.35
CA GLN A 11 -12.45 14.17 -3.96
C GLN A 11 -12.24 14.58 -2.50
N GLN A 12 -11.24 13.99 -1.87
CA GLN A 12 -10.92 14.22 -0.47
C GLN A 12 -9.42 14.46 -0.27
N THR A 13 -9.13 15.31 0.70
CA THR A 13 -7.79 15.51 1.25
C THR A 13 -7.86 15.46 2.77
N ILE A 14 -6.73 15.47 3.46
CA ILE A 14 -6.68 15.57 4.92
C ILE A 14 -7.08 16.98 5.39
N GLY A 15 -7.66 17.07 6.58
CA GLY A 15 -8.17 18.34 7.13
C GLY A 15 -7.06 19.32 7.51
N SER A 16 -5.94 18.82 8.00
CA SER A 16 -4.73 19.61 8.31
C SER A 16 -3.48 18.74 8.20
N GLU A 17 -2.33 19.36 8.11
CA GLU A 17 -1.03 18.69 8.08
C GLU A 17 -0.74 17.89 9.34
N PHE A 18 0.06 16.84 9.21
CA PHE A 18 0.63 16.12 10.34
C PHE A 18 2.04 15.59 10.02
N ASN A 19 2.80 15.41 11.11
CA ASN A 19 4.17 14.95 11.03
C ASN A 19 4.32 13.59 11.72
N LEU A 20 5.12 12.72 11.13
CA LEU A 20 5.55 11.46 11.70
C LEU A 20 7.07 11.34 11.57
N ASN A 21 7.68 10.70 12.56
CA ASN A 21 9.08 10.32 12.51
C ASN A 21 9.24 8.84 12.80
N GLY A 22 10.28 8.24 12.26
CA GLY A 22 10.53 6.82 12.43
C GLY A 22 11.84 6.39 11.78
N ILE A 23 11.88 5.14 11.39
CA ILE A 23 13.03 4.52 10.74
C ILE A 23 12.58 3.85 9.44
N GLY A 24 13.39 3.91 8.39
CA GLY A 24 13.19 3.12 7.18
C GLY A 24 13.48 1.65 7.45
N LEU A 25 12.58 0.76 7.05
CA LEU A 25 12.73 -0.69 7.28
C LEU A 25 14.01 -1.25 6.67
N HIS A 26 14.26 -0.91 5.41
CA HIS A 26 15.41 -1.43 4.67
C HIS A 26 16.66 -0.59 4.88
N SER A 27 16.54 0.72 4.81
CA SER A 27 17.69 1.64 4.91
C SER A 27 18.25 1.78 6.34
N GLY A 28 17.45 1.52 7.36
CA GLY A 28 17.80 1.78 8.76
C GLY A 28 18.00 3.26 9.11
N LYS A 29 17.66 4.17 8.18
CA LYS A 29 17.84 5.61 8.37
C LYS A 29 16.65 6.21 9.12
N LYS A 30 16.93 7.17 9.99
CA LYS A 30 15.89 8.03 10.55
C LYS A 30 15.24 8.82 9.43
N VAL A 31 13.93 8.99 9.52
CA VAL A 31 13.14 9.70 8.53
C VAL A 31 12.03 10.50 9.21
N ASN A 32 11.85 11.73 8.74
CA ASN A 32 10.71 12.58 9.08
C ASN A 32 9.86 12.74 7.83
N ILE A 33 8.55 12.59 7.99
CA ILE A 33 7.58 12.89 6.95
C ILE A 33 6.58 13.92 7.46
N SER A 34 6.19 14.84 6.58
CA SER A 34 5.01 15.69 6.76
C SER A 34 4.01 15.35 5.66
N ILE A 35 2.77 15.12 6.03
CA ILE A 35 1.68 14.92 5.06
C ILE A 35 0.81 16.15 5.10
N GLU A 36 0.69 16.81 3.96
CA GLU A 36 0.01 18.09 3.79
C GLU A 36 -1.21 17.95 2.89
N PRO A 37 -2.31 18.70 3.17
CA PRO A 37 -3.43 18.78 2.24
C PRO A 37 -2.97 19.26 0.85
N ALA A 38 -3.57 18.71 -0.20
CA ALA A 38 -3.30 19.16 -1.56
C ALA A 38 -4.60 19.53 -2.31
N GLY A 39 -4.45 20.35 -3.34
CA GLY A 39 -5.58 20.83 -4.15
C GLY A 39 -6.25 19.71 -4.94
N VAL A 40 -7.44 19.97 -5.45
CA VAL A 40 -8.17 19.04 -6.32
C VAL A 40 -7.35 18.63 -7.55
N ASN A 41 -7.45 17.37 -7.94
CA ASN A 41 -6.70 16.76 -9.04
C ASN A 41 -5.17 16.76 -8.88
N SER A 42 -4.64 17.04 -7.67
CA SER A 42 -3.20 16.95 -7.41
C SER A 42 -2.70 15.51 -7.41
N GLY A 43 -3.56 14.57 -7.02
CA GLY A 43 -3.14 13.22 -6.71
C GLY A 43 -2.23 13.15 -5.48
N ILE A 44 -1.50 12.07 -5.34
CA ILE A 44 -0.55 11.85 -4.26
C ILE A 44 0.85 12.09 -4.81
N LYS A 45 1.62 12.96 -4.12
CA LYS A 45 2.99 13.31 -4.51
C LYS A 45 3.95 13.13 -3.37
N PHE A 46 5.09 12.51 -3.64
CA PHE A 46 6.21 12.45 -2.71
C PHE A 46 7.21 13.54 -3.07
N ILE A 47 7.62 14.33 -2.07
CA ILE A 47 8.52 15.48 -2.22
C ILE A 47 9.73 15.28 -1.30
N ARG A 48 10.90 15.01 -1.88
CA ARG A 48 12.17 14.81 -1.16
C ARG A 48 12.71 16.15 -0.69
N THR A 49 12.53 16.47 0.59
CA THR A 49 12.90 17.77 1.18
C THR A 49 14.41 17.92 1.42
N ASP A 50 15.14 16.81 1.48
CA ASP A 50 16.60 16.77 1.53
C ASP A 50 17.26 17.15 0.20
N LEU A 51 16.49 17.26 -0.89
CA LEU A 51 16.96 17.63 -2.23
C LEU A 51 16.42 18.99 -2.65
N LYS A 52 17.29 19.79 -3.29
CA LYS A 52 16.93 21.16 -3.70
C LYS A 52 16.19 21.25 -5.05
N LYS A 53 16.32 20.21 -5.91
CA LYS A 53 15.77 20.23 -7.29
C LYS A 53 15.31 18.83 -7.69
N ASN A 54 14.36 18.76 -8.62
CA ASN A 54 13.85 17.51 -9.19
C ASN A 54 13.35 16.51 -8.14
N ASN A 55 12.84 17.03 -7.04
CA ASN A 55 12.58 16.29 -5.80
C ASN A 55 11.15 15.74 -5.69
N THR A 56 10.31 15.92 -6.70
CA THR A 56 8.91 15.51 -6.70
C THR A 56 8.73 14.25 -7.54
N ILE A 57 7.92 13.31 -7.00
CA ILE A 57 7.59 12.03 -7.62
C ILE A 57 6.09 11.83 -7.48
N ASP A 58 5.37 11.70 -8.59
CA ASP A 58 3.95 11.34 -8.56
C ASP A 58 3.80 9.86 -8.19
N ALA A 59 2.91 9.55 -7.25
CA ALA A 59 2.61 8.18 -6.83
C ALA A 59 1.74 7.47 -7.88
N LEU A 60 2.36 7.05 -8.99
CA LEU A 60 1.71 6.40 -10.12
C LEU A 60 2.40 5.08 -10.47
N TRP A 61 1.62 4.12 -10.95
CA TRP A 61 2.10 2.80 -11.37
C TRP A 61 3.24 2.85 -12.39
N SER A 62 3.24 3.86 -13.28
CA SER A 62 4.27 4.08 -14.30
C SER A 62 5.60 4.52 -13.72
N ASN A 63 5.61 5.11 -12.52
CA ASN A 63 6.79 5.57 -11.80
C ASN A 63 7.40 4.50 -10.87
N VAL A 64 6.79 3.31 -10.79
CA VAL A 64 7.38 2.19 -10.05
C VAL A 64 8.67 1.75 -10.73
N SER A 65 9.77 1.89 -10.01
CA SER A 65 11.14 1.60 -10.48
C SER A 65 11.73 0.33 -9.87
N SER A 66 11.23 -0.11 -8.71
CA SER A 66 11.62 -1.38 -8.09
C SER A 66 10.44 -1.95 -7.29
N THR A 67 10.39 -3.27 -7.24
CA THR A 67 9.42 -4.06 -6.46
C THR A 67 10.12 -5.13 -5.60
N ASN A 68 11.41 -4.92 -5.32
CA ASN A 68 12.22 -5.85 -4.53
C ASN A 68 11.97 -5.59 -3.04
N LEU A 69 11.22 -6.47 -2.40
CA LEU A 69 10.81 -6.47 -0.99
C LEU A 69 9.93 -5.28 -0.56
N CYS A 70 9.81 -4.25 -1.36
CA CYS A 70 8.94 -3.09 -1.16
C CYS A 70 8.63 -2.43 -2.50
N THR A 71 7.65 -1.54 -2.53
CA THR A 71 7.37 -0.71 -3.70
C THR A 71 8.17 0.59 -3.64
N THR A 72 9.00 0.79 -4.68
CA THR A 72 9.79 2.01 -4.87
C THR A 72 9.30 2.75 -6.10
N ILE A 73 9.04 4.04 -5.96
CA ILE A 73 8.75 4.93 -7.08
C ILE A 73 9.93 5.88 -7.34
N SER A 74 10.12 6.26 -8.60
CA SER A 74 11.13 7.25 -8.99
C SER A 74 10.64 8.16 -10.10
N ASN A 75 11.20 9.35 -10.14
CA ASN A 75 11.00 10.26 -11.26
C ASN A 75 12.04 10.04 -12.37
N ASN A 76 11.90 10.76 -13.48
CA ASN A 76 12.78 10.67 -14.64
C ASN A 76 14.22 11.22 -14.41
N LYS A 77 14.52 11.71 -13.21
CA LYS A 77 15.85 12.18 -12.77
C LYS A 77 16.51 11.19 -11.80
N GLY A 78 15.87 10.04 -11.57
CA GLY A 78 16.38 9.00 -10.67
C GLY A 78 16.20 9.30 -9.18
N VAL A 79 15.46 10.34 -8.81
CA VAL A 79 15.07 10.57 -7.42
C VAL A 79 13.98 9.58 -7.05
N SER A 80 14.16 8.88 -5.94
CA SER A 80 13.28 7.78 -5.53
C SER A 80 12.81 7.89 -4.08
N VAL A 81 11.68 7.22 -3.79
CA VAL A 81 11.17 6.93 -2.45
C VAL A 81 10.68 5.48 -2.44
N SER A 82 11.08 4.73 -1.41
CA SER A 82 10.76 3.31 -1.23
C SER A 82 9.81 3.06 -0.04
N THR A 83 9.29 1.82 0.04
CA THR A 83 8.39 1.34 1.11
C THR A 83 7.15 2.23 1.25
N ILE A 84 6.53 2.57 0.11
CA ILE A 84 5.38 3.48 0.06
C ILE A 84 4.05 2.76 0.28
N GLU A 85 4.00 1.44 0.17
CA GLU A 85 2.79 0.60 0.12
C GLU A 85 1.90 0.77 1.34
N HIS A 86 2.45 0.85 2.55
CA HIS A 86 1.65 0.98 3.78
C HIS A 86 0.96 2.34 3.88
N LEU A 87 1.67 3.42 3.55
CA LEU A 87 1.09 4.76 3.48
C LEU A 87 0.05 4.85 2.36
N MET A 88 0.36 4.34 1.16
CA MET A 88 -0.58 4.30 0.04
C MET A 88 -1.84 3.49 0.38
N SER A 89 -1.69 2.39 1.13
CA SER A 89 -2.80 1.58 1.63
C SER A 89 -3.69 2.37 2.60
N ALA A 90 -3.08 3.12 3.55
CA ALA A 90 -3.82 4.00 4.46
C ALA A 90 -4.60 5.08 3.69
N LEU A 91 -3.94 5.77 2.75
CA LEU A 91 -4.59 6.79 1.92
C LEU A 91 -5.75 6.24 1.10
N SER A 92 -5.60 5.03 0.52
CA SER A 92 -6.65 4.32 -0.19
C SER A 92 -7.82 3.96 0.73
N GLY A 93 -7.54 3.33 1.87
CA GLY A 93 -8.54 2.89 2.84
C GLY A 93 -9.33 4.03 3.48
N MET A 94 -8.69 5.19 3.63
CA MET A 94 -9.29 6.42 4.14
C MET A 94 -9.86 7.33 3.05
N HIS A 95 -9.82 6.89 1.79
CA HIS A 95 -10.37 7.60 0.63
C HIS A 95 -9.73 8.98 0.38
N ILE A 96 -8.45 9.14 0.64
CA ILE A 96 -7.71 10.39 0.41
C ILE A 96 -7.15 10.41 -1.01
N ASP A 97 -7.62 11.35 -1.82
CA ASP A 97 -7.23 11.49 -3.23
C ASP A 97 -6.03 12.39 -3.45
N ASN A 98 -5.89 13.44 -2.62
CA ASN A 98 -4.95 14.52 -2.87
C ASN A 98 -4.15 14.87 -1.61
N VAL A 99 -2.85 14.57 -1.61
CA VAL A 99 -1.90 14.96 -0.55
C VAL A 99 -0.49 15.15 -1.11
N ASN A 100 0.29 16.00 -0.45
CA ASN A 100 1.72 16.06 -0.60
C ASN A 100 2.37 15.34 0.60
N VAL A 101 3.27 14.40 0.31
CA VAL A 101 4.09 13.70 1.30
C VAL A 101 5.50 14.25 1.22
N LEU A 102 5.84 15.13 2.14
CA LEU A 102 7.19 15.69 2.29
C LEU A 102 8.02 14.69 3.07
N ILE A 103 9.19 14.34 2.58
CA ILE A 103 10.05 13.33 3.18
C ILE A 103 11.52 13.74 3.08
N ASP A 104 12.26 13.64 4.18
CA ASP A 104 13.69 14.01 4.26
C ASP A 104 14.64 12.83 4.01
N SER A 105 14.14 11.68 3.54
CA SER A 105 14.92 10.46 3.33
C SER A 105 14.44 9.68 2.11
N VAL A 106 15.13 8.59 1.80
CA VAL A 106 14.87 7.72 0.64
C VAL A 106 13.72 6.73 0.85
N GLU A 107 13.21 6.59 2.07
CA GLU A 107 12.27 5.54 2.45
C GLU A 107 11.23 6.07 3.43
N VAL A 108 9.96 5.68 3.24
CA VAL A 108 8.86 5.99 4.17
C VAL A 108 9.12 5.28 5.51
N PRO A 109 8.85 5.92 6.68
CA PRO A 109 9.04 5.25 7.97
C PRO A 109 8.12 4.06 8.10
N ILE A 110 8.66 2.93 8.58
CA ILE A 110 7.91 1.68 8.70
C ILE A 110 6.87 1.72 9.84
N MET A 111 7.00 2.67 10.75
CA MET A 111 6.16 2.81 11.93
C MET A 111 6.14 1.54 12.78
N ASP A 112 4.97 0.97 13.04
CA ASP A 112 4.77 -0.31 13.73
C ASP A 112 4.71 -1.52 12.78
N GLY A 113 5.02 -1.31 11.51
CA GLY A 113 4.95 -2.35 10.46
C GLY A 113 3.60 -2.47 9.79
N SER A 114 2.62 -1.65 10.17
CA SER A 114 1.27 -1.63 9.59
C SER A 114 0.90 -0.26 9.02
N SER A 115 -0.29 -0.12 8.49
CA SER A 115 -0.82 1.19 8.05
C SER A 115 -1.58 1.94 9.15
N LEU A 116 -1.82 1.31 10.30
CA LEU A 116 -2.65 1.87 11.38
C LEU A 116 -2.15 3.24 11.88
N PRO A 117 -0.84 3.48 12.10
CA PRO A 117 -0.37 4.80 12.55
C PRO A 117 -0.71 5.94 11.59
N PHE A 118 -0.69 5.67 10.27
CA PHE A 118 -1.10 6.65 9.25
C PHE A 118 -2.61 6.89 9.30
N VAL A 119 -3.41 5.81 9.42
CA VAL A 119 -4.87 5.90 9.54
C VAL A 119 -5.28 6.75 10.75
N GLN A 120 -4.65 6.50 11.92
CA GLN A 120 -4.92 7.26 13.14
C GLN A 120 -4.65 8.76 12.96
N GLN A 121 -3.53 9.13 12.33
CA GLN A 121 -3.23 10.53 12.07
C GLN A 121 -4.23 11.17 11.10
N ILE A 122 -4.66 10.46 10.05
CA ILE A 122 -5.69 10.96 9.13
C ILE A 122 -7.01 11.19 9.86
N GLU A 123 -7.43 10.28 10.75
CA GLU A 123 -8.64 10.44 11.54
C GLU A 123 -8.54 11.63 12.50
N ASP A 124 -7.42 11.77 13.22
CA ASP A 124 -7.19 12.86 14.18
C ASP A 124 -7.21 14.24 13.51
N ARG A 125 -6.73 14.33 12.26
CA ARG A 125 -6.74 15.58 11.48
C ARG A 125 -8.04 15.83 10.74
N GLY A 126 -8.87 14.79 10.62
CA GLY A 126 -10.10 14.81 9.85
C GLY A 126 -9.88 14.74 8.35
N ILE A 127 -10.96 14.59 7.62
CA ILE A 127 -10.99 14.52 6.16
C ILE A 127 -11.78 15.69 5.61
N LEU A 128 -11.17 16.43 4.67
CA LEU A 128 -11.80 17.55 3.99
C LEU A 128 -12.31 17.12 2.63
N THR A 129 -13.64 17.23 2.44
CA THR A 129 -14.29 17.02 1.14
C THR A 129 -14.04 18.22 0.23
N GLN A 130 -13.62 17.97 -1.00
CA GLN A 130 -13.31 18.99 -2.01
C GLN A 130 -14.48 19.15 -3.00
N ASN A 131 -14.43 20.18 -3.85
CA ASN A 131 -15.57 20.56 -4.69
C ASN A 131 -15.70 19.80 -6.02
N LEU A 132 -14.69 19.00 -6.42
CA LEU A 132 -14.74 18.20 -7.65
C LEU A 132 -15.12 16.73 -7.37
N ASP A 133 -15.76 16.12 -8.37
CA ASP A 133 -16.12 14.71 -8.30
C ASP A 133 -14.87 13.83 -8.36
N ARG A 134 -14.92 12.73 -7.60
CA ARG A 134 -13.88 11.70 -7.63
C ARG A 134 -13.97 10.93 -8.93
N LYS A 135 -12.85 10.76 -9.61
CA LYS A 135 -12.75 9.85 -10.73
C LYS A 135 -12.61 8.42 -10.24
N ILE A 136 -13.29 7.50 -10.92
CA ILE A 136 -13.24 6.07 -10.59
C ILE A 136 -12.86 5.30 -11.86
N ILE A 137 -11.92 4.37 -11.72
CA ILE A 137 -11.53 3.43 -12.77
C ILE A 137 -12.47 2.23 -12.68
N ILE A 138 -13.30 2.03 -13.69
CA ILE A 138 -14.19 0.87 -13.82
C ILE A 138 -13.52 -0.15 -14.72
N VAL A 139 -13.36 -1.37 -14.20
CA VAL A 139 -12.83 -2.49 -14.99
C VAL A 139 -13.92 -3.01 -15.92
N ASN A 140 -13.64 -3.05 -17.23
CA ASN A 140 -14.59 -3.47 -18.25
C ASN A 140 -14.47 -4.95 -18.60
N GLN A 141 -13.27 -5.54 -18.52
CA GLN A 141 -13.01 -6.95 -18.85
C GLN A 141 -11.92 -7.53 -17.93
N PRO A 142 -11.85 -8.86 -17.78
CA PRO A 142 -10.83 -9.48 -16.95
C PRO A 142 -9.41 -9.19 -17.45
N VAL A 143 -8.54 -8.84 -16.51
CA VAL A 143 -7.10 -8.67 -16.73
C VAL A 143 -6.36 -9.54 -15.73
N GLU A 144 -5.36 -10.28 -16.18
CA GLU A 144 -4.61 -11.20 -15.34
C GLU A 144 -3.13 -11.24 -15.69
N VAL A 145 -2.30 -11.51 -14.72
CA VAL A 145 -0.87 -11.69 -14.84
C VAL A 145 -0.41 -12.85 -13.95
N SER A 146 0.64 -13.54 -14.36
CA SER A 146 1.22 -14.64 -13.60
C SER A 146 2.72 -14.66 -13.73
N ASN A 147 3.40 -15.15 -12.71
CA ASN A 147 4.84 -15.36 -12.70
C ASN A 147 5.20 -16.45 -11.69
N ASN A 148 5.92 -17.50 -12.15
CA ASN A 148 6.48 -18.56 -11.30
C ASN A 148 5.46 -19.15 -10.28
N GLY A 149 4.25 -19.47 -10.73
CA GLY A 149 3.20 -20.04 -9.88
C GLY A 149 2.44 -19.04 -9.01
N SER A 150 2.81 -17.76 -9.05
CA SER A 150 2.06 -16.67 -8.46
C SER A 150 1.12 -16.03 -9.49
N TYR A 151 0.00 -15.47 -9.02
CA TYR A 151 -1.06 -15.02 -9.91
C TYR A 151 -1.78 -13.79 -9.34
N ALA A 152 -2.12 -12.85 -10.20
CA ALA A 152 -2.97 -11.71 -9.87
C ALA A 152 -3.98 -11.43 -10.99
N LYS A 153 -5.21 -11.13 -10.62
CA LYS A 153 -6.32 -10.89 -11.54
C LYS A 153 -7.23 -9.78 -11.04
N ILE A 154 -7.78 -9.03 -11.99
CA ILE A 154 -8.92 -8.14 -11.77
C ILE A 154 -10.01 -8.45 -12.78
N LYS A 155 -11.27 -8.45 -12.36
CA LYS A 155 -12.44 -8.61 -13.22
C LYS A 155 -13.52 -7.58 -12.89
N PRO A 156 -14.45 -7.31 -13.82
CA PRO A 156 -15.56 -6.40 -13.57
C PRO A 156 -16.32 -6.78 -12.30
N ASN A 157 -16.60 -5.77 -11.47
CA ASN A 157 -17.46 -5.88 -10.29
C ASN A 157 -18.02 -4.49 -9.96
N ASN A 158 -19.15 -4.45 -9.28
CA ASN A 158 -19.80 -3.19 -8.88
C ASN A 158 -19.21 -2.55 -7.61
N GLN A 159 -18.29 -3.25 -6.95
CA GLN A 159 -17.64 -2.80 -5.70
C GLN A 159 -16.18 -3.25 -5.70
N PHE A 160 -15.37 -2.66 -4.81
CA PHE A 160 -14.04 -3.19 -4.52
C PHE A 160 -14.19 -4.45 -3.65
N SER A 161 -13.82 -5.59 -4.21
CA SER A 161 -13.78 -6.87 -3.49
C SER A 161 -12.44 -7.53 -3.77
N ILE A 162 -11.88 -8.15 -2.76
CA ILE A 162 -10.59 -8.83 -2.84
C ILE A 162 -10.69 -10.23 -2.24
N ASP A 163 -10.11 -11.20 -2.91
CA ASP A 163 -9.88 -12.57 -2.47
C ASP A 163 -8.38 -12.83 -2.63
N PHE A 164 -7.72 -13.13 -1.53
CA PHE A 164 -6.27 -13.26 -1.52
C PHE A 164 -5.84 -14.51 -0.77
N GLU A 165 -4.91 -15.25 -1.36
CA GLU A 165 -4.31 -16.41 -0.72
C GLU A 165 -2.78 -16.32 -0.72
N ILE A 166 -2.21 -16.82 0.34
CA ILE A 166 -0.77 -17.01 0.53
C ILE A 166 -0.50 -18.48 0.86
N ASP A 167 0.70 -18.91 0.58
CA ASP A 167 1.15 -20.28 0.86
C ASP A 167 2.66 -20.24 1.07
N PHE A 168 3.08 -20.34 2.32
CA PHE A 168 4.48 -20.32 2.73
C PHE A 168 4.89 -21.68 3.27
N GLU A 169 6.11 -22.12 2.94
CA GLU A 169 6.72 -23.31 3.53
C GLU A 169 7.12 -23.05 5.00
N SER A 170 6.14 -22.78 5.84
CA SER A 170 6.30 -22.55 7.27
C SER A 170 5.04 -23.04 7.98
N HIS A 171 5.22 -23.93 8.96
CA HIS A 171 4.08 -24.45 9.74
C HIS A 171 3.39 -23.39 10.60
N LEU A 172 4.03 -22.22 10.81
CA LEU A 172 3.45 -21.09 11.54
C LEU A 172 2.59 -20.19 10.65
N ILE A 173 2.79 -20.24 9.33
CA ILE A 173 2.00 -19.47 8.36
C ILE A 173 1.09 -20.40 7.56
N ASN A 174 1.67 -21.42 6.91
CA ASN A 174 0.98 -22.36 6.01
C ASN A 174 0.21 -21.62 4.90
N LYS A 175 -0.86 -22.24 4.44
CA LYS A 175 -1.82 -21.65 3.51
C LYS A 175 -2.84 -20.84 4.30
N GLN A 176 -2.97 -19.56 3.96
CA GLN A 176 -4.01 -18.67 4.46
C GLN A 176 -4.77 -18.06 3.29
N ALA A 177 -6.06 -17.85 3.46
CA ALA A 177 -6.90 -17.13 2.49
C ALA A 177 -7.81 -16.15 3.25
N CYS A 178 -8.03 -14.99 2.64
CA CYS A 178 -8.90 -13.98 3.20
C CYS A 178 -9.70 -13.33 2.07
N GLN A 179 -11.02 -13.26 2.25
CA GLN A 179 -11.92 -12.59 1.33
C GLN A 179 -12.52 -11.38 2.03
N LEU A 180 -12.41 -10.22 1.40
CA LEU A 180 -12.88 -8.96 1.93
C LEU A 180 -13.62 -8.16 0.86
N GLN A 181 -14.62 -7.44 1.32
CA GLN A 181 -15.27 -6.39 0.59
C GLN A 181 -15.06 -5.08 1.35
N LEU A 182 -14.33 -4.14 0.76
CA LEU A 182 -14.10 -2.86 1.41
C LEU A 182 -15.34 -1.98 1.28
N ILE A 183 -16.10 -1.93 2.37
CA ILE A 183 -17.35 -1.15 2.50
C ILE A 183 -17.35 -0.41 3.84
N ASN A 184 -17.96 0.77 3.88
CA ASN A 184 -18.31 1.50 5.10
C ASN A 184 -17.17 1.66 6.14
N GLY A 185 -15.92 1.83 5.68
CA GLY A 185 -14.80 2.11 6.58
C GLY A 185 -14.21 0.90 7.31
N ASN A 186 -14.56 -0.33 6.91
CA ASN A 186 -14.03 -1.54 7.53
C ASN A 186 -12.52 -1.78 7.27
N TYR A 187 -11.89 -0.99 6.38
CA TYR A 187 -10.44 -1.04 6.18
C TYR A 187 -9.67 -0.90 7.51
N LYS A 188 -10.11 0.01 8.37
CA LYS A 188 -9.46 0.25 9.66
C LYS A 188 -9.51 -0.98 10.56
N SER A 189 -10.68 -1.60 10.73
CA SER A 189 -10.86 -2.76 11.61
C SER A 189 -10.23 -4.04 11.05
N ASP A 190 -10.29 -4.22 9.73
CA ASP A 190 -10.03 -5.52 9.12
C ASP A 190 -8.63 -5.64 8.54
N ILE A 191 -7.99 -4.51 8.16
CA ILE A 191 -6.73 -4.50 7.42
C ILE A 191 -5.65 -3.64 8.07
N SER A 192 -5.98 -2.40 8.50
CA SER A 192 -4.99 -1.36 8.75
C SER A 192 -3.91 -1.75 9.78
N SER A 193 -4.24 -2.61 10.74
CA SER A 193 -3.31 -3.01 11.81
C SER A 193 -2.53 -4.30 11.52
N ALA A 194 -2.70 -4.92 10.35
CA ALA A 194 -1.91 -6.08 9.96
C ALA A 194 -0.45 -5.68 9.67
N ARG A 195 0.50 -6.29 10.39
CA ARG A 195 1.93 -5.94 10.33
C ARG A 195 2.65 -6.70 9.23
N THR A 196 3.68 -6.05 8.68
CA THR A 196 4.68 -6.73 7.85
C THR A 196 5.40 -7.83 8.63
N PHE A 197 5.93 -8.80 7.92
CA PHE A 197 6.56 -9.96 8.52
C PHE A 197 7.81 -10.41 7.76
N GLY A 198 8.67 -11.09 8.46
CA GLY A 198 9.86 -11.73 7.89
C GLY A 198 10.27 -12.96 8.67
N PHE A 199 11.12 -13.79 8.08
CA PHE A 199 11.65 -14.98 8.73
C PHE A 199 12.95 -14.67 9.43
N GLU A 200 13.10 -15.14 10.67
CA GLU A 200 14.33 -14.97 11.44
C GLU A 200 15.57 -15.48 10.68
N LYS A 201 15.45 -16.64 10.01
CA LYS A 201 16.50 -17.26 9.22
C LYS A 201 17.03 -16.37 8.07
N ASP A 202 16.23 -15.43 7.58
CA ASP A 202 16.60 -14.57 6.46
C ASP A 202 17.21 -13.23 6.90
N VAL A 203 17.14 -12.89 8.20
CA VAL A 203 17.55 -11.58 8.72
C VAL A 203 19.02 -11.29 8.43
N ASP A 204 19.92 -12.24 8.72
CA ASP A 204 21.35 -12.04 8.51
C ASP A 204 21.70 -11.89 7.03
N TYR A 205 21.04 -12.66 6.17
CA TYR A 205 21.19 -12.52 4.72
C TYR A 205 20.74 -11.16 4.22
N LEU A 206 19.55 -10.71 4.66
CA LEU A 206 19.01 -9.41 4.29
C LEU A 206 19.92 -8.27 4.74
N ARG A 207 20.39 -8.30 5.99
CA ARG A 207 21.29 -7.27 6.54
C ARG A 207 22.63 -7.21 5.81
N LYS A 208 23.22 -8.35 5.47
CA LYS A 208 24.44 -8.41 4.65
C LYS A 208 24.27 -7.80 3.26
N ASN A 209 23.04 -7.82 2.72
CA ASN A 209 22.69 -7.21 1.44
C ASN A 209 22.15 -5.77 1.58
N GLY A 210 22.27 -5.12 2.74
CA GLY A 210 21.85 -3.75 2.97
C GLY A 210 20.33 -3.58 3.07
N LEU A 211 19.61 -4.64 3.43
CA LEU A 211 18.16 -4.67 3.60
C LEU A 211 17.78 -4.97 5.05
N ALA A 212 16.56 -4.64 5.46
CA ALA A 212 16.04 -4.84 6.82
C ALA A 212 16.96 -4.28 7.94
N LEU A 213 17.73 -3.21 7.65
CA LEU A 213 18.66 -2.60 8.60
C LEU A 213 17.93 -1.93 9.78
N GLY A 214 16.69 -1.47 9.57
CA GLY A 214 15.84 -0.87 10.59
C GLY A 214 14.79 -1.83 11.17
N GLY A 215 14.79 -3.10 10.72
CA GLY A 215 13.83 -4.11 11.16
C GLY A 215 14.05 -4.53 12.61
N SER A 216 12.97 -4.59 13.39
CA SER A 216 12.93 -5.01 14.78
C SER A 216 11.60 -5.70 15.12
N LEU A 217 11.48 -6.27 16.31
CA LEU A 217 10.22 -6.83 16.81
C LEU A 217 9.13 -5.76 17.03
N ASP A 218 9.50 -4.47 17.09
CA ASP A 218 8.53 -3.38 17.26
C ASP A 218 7.84 -2.99 15.94
N ASN A 219 8.43 -3.38 14.78
CA ASN A 219 7.96 -2.95 13.47
C ASN A 219 7.80 -4.07 12.43
N ALA A 220 7.90 -5.33 12.84
CA ALA A 220 7.64 -6.49 12.01
C ALA A 220 7.26 -7.70 12.87
N VAL A 221 6.42 -8.57 12.33
CA VAL A 221 6.23 -9.91 12.88
C VAL A 221 7.40 -10.78 12.42
N VAL A 222 8.18 -11.28 13.37
CA VAL A 222 9.34 -12.16 13.07
C VAL A 222 8.96 -13.61 13.32
N VAL A 223 8.98 -14.39 12.23
CA VAL A 223 8.65 -15.81 12.22
C VAL A 223 9.92 -16.60 12.47
N GLY A 224 10.01 -17.19 13.67
CA GLY A 224 11.09 -18.11 14.04
C GLY A 224 10.86 -19.50 13.48
N GLU A 225 11.72 -20.45 13.89
CA GLU A 225 11.59 -21.85 13.49
C GLU A 225 10.36 -22.53 14.12
N HIS A 226 10.09 -22.26 15.40
CA HIS A 226 9.05 -22.95 16.17
C HIS A 226 7.94 -22.02 16.68
N ASN A 227 8.15 -20.71 16.69
CA ASN A 227 7.20 -19.74 17.24
C ASN A 227 7.35 -18.36 16.60
N ILE A 228 6.36 -17.51 16.79
CA ILE A 228 6.45 -16.07 16.53
C ILE A 228 7.28 -15.44 17.65
N LEU A 229 8.30 -14.66 17.29
CA LEU A 229 9.22 -14.07 18.27
C LEU A 229 8.66 -12.85 19.00
N ASN A 230 7.66 -12.19 18.44
CA ASN A 230 6.97 -11.07 19.06
C ASN A 230 6.20 -11.55 20.30
N LYS A 231 6.49 -10.97 21.46
CA LYS A 231 5.90 -11.38 22.74
C LYS A 231 4.37 -11.21 22.80
N GLU A 232 3.86 -10.18 22.13
CA GLU A 232 2.44 -9.87 22.00
C GLU A 232 1.69 -10.81 21.06
N GLY A 233 2.40 -11.66 20.31
CA GLY A 233 1.85 -12.55 19.31
C GLY A 233 1.32 -11.81 18.07
N LEU A 234 0.32 -12.40 17.41
CA LEU A 234 -0.33 -11.87 16.23
C LEU A 234 -1.54 -10.99 16.62
N ARG A 235 -1.80 -9.95 15.85
CA ARG A 235 -2.98 -9.07 15.96
C ARG A 235 -4.24 -9.71 15.37
N PHE A 236 -4.08 -10.59 14.38
CA PHE A 236 -5.12 -11.41 13.78
C PHE A 236 -4.62 -12.83 13.60
N ASN A 237 -5.51 -13.83 13.71
CA ASN A 237 -5.13 -15.23 13.45
C ASN A 237 -4.59 -15.44 12.02
N ASP A 238 -5.03 -14.59 11.10
CA ASP A 238 -4.68 -14.57 9.68
C ASP A 238 -3.91 -13.28 9.31
N GLU A 239 -3.08 -12.75 10.23
CA GLU A 239 -2.39 -11.47 10.06
C GLU A 239 -1.52 -11.42 8.79
N PHE A 240 -0.90 -12.53 8.42
CA PHE A 240 -0.01 -12.61 7.27
C PHE A 240 -0.74 -12.36 5.94
N VAL A 241 -1.89 -12.99 5.71
CA VAL A 241 -2.67 -12.75 4.49
C VAL A 241 -3.32 -11.37 4.50
N ARG A 242 -3.73 -10.85 5.68
CA ARG A 242 -4.26 -9.48 5.79
C ARG A 242 -3.19 -8.44 5.47
N HIS A 243 -1.95 -8.67 5.90
CA HIS A 243 -0.85 -7.79 5.51
C HIS A 243 -0.60 -7.82 4.00
N LYS A 244 -0.65 -9.00 3.36
CA LYS A 244 -0.53 -9.07 1.90
C LYS A 244 -1.68 -8.37 1.17
N ILE A 245 -2.88 -8.33 1.75
CA ILE A 245 -4.00 -7.51 1.26
C ILE A 245 -3.72 -6.02 1.46
N LEU A 246 -3.14 -5.62 2.60
CA LEU A 246 -2.72 -4.24 2.87
C LEU A 246 -1.75 -3.75 1.79
N ASP A 247 -0.69 -4.51 1.52
CA ASP A 247 0.29 -4.24 0.45
C ASP A 247 -0.40 -4.11 -0.91
N PHE A 248 -1.28 -5.06 -1.23
CA PHE A 248 -1.99 -5.10 -2.50
C PHE A 248 -2.87 -3.85 -2.70
N ILE A 249 -3.60 -3.42 -1.65
CA ILE A 249 -4.41 -2.19 -1.69
C ILE A 249 -3.52 -0.96 -1.95
N GLY A 250 -2.38 -0.87 -1.27
CA GLY A 250 -1.44 0.24 -1.45
C GLY A 250 -0.84 0.30 -2.85
N ASP A 251 -0.39 -0.84 -3.35
CA ASP A 251 0.17 -0.96 -4.70
C ASP A 251 -0.87 -0.63 -5.79
N LEU A 252 -2.12 -1.09 -5.62
CA LEU A 252 -3.19 -0.78 -6.57
C LEU A 252 -3.61 0.69 -6.54
N TYR A 253 -3.41 1.39 -5.42
CA TYR A 253 -3.73 2.82 -5.36
C TYR A 253 -2.80 3.68 -6.21
N LEU A 254 -1.66 3.13 -6.66
CA LEU A 254 -0.80 3.71 -7.69
C LEU A 254 -1.48 3.82 -9.08
N ALA A 255 -2.68 3.29 -9.25
CA ALA A 255 -3.51 3.59 -10.42
C ALA A 255 -3.85 5.08 -10.58
N GLY A 256 -3.66 5.90 -9.50
CA GLY A 256 -3.95 7.32 -9.46
C GLY A 256 -5.41 7.68 -9.19
N ASN A 257 -6.31 6.71 -9.26
CA ASN A 257 -7.72 6.82 -8.87
C ASN A 257 -8.21 5.47 -8.33
N PRO A 258 -9.23 5.43 -7.47
CA PRO A 258 -9.81 4.18 -7.00
C PRO A 258 -10.25 3.28 -8.15
N ILE A 259 -9.99 1.98 -8.02
CA ILE A 259 -10.42 0.98 -9.01
C ILE A 259 -11.64 0.22 -8.48
N GLN A 260 -12.70 0.18 -9.25
CA GLN A 260 -13.87 -0.65 -9.01
C GLN A 260 -13.73 -1.97 -9.75
N GLY A 261 -13.67 -3.07 -8.99
CA GLY A 261 -13.47 -4.41 -9.55
C GLY A 261 -13.39 -5.48 -8.46
N TYR A 262 -13.41 -6.73 -8.87
CA TYR A 262 -13.09 -7.88 -8.05
C TYR A 262 -11.64 -8.29 -8.31
N PHE A 263 -10.85 -8.32 -7.26
CA PHE A 263 -9.44 -8.67 -7.29
C PHE A 263 -9.22 -10.07 -6.72
N TYR A 264 -8.32 -10.81 -7.35
CA TYR A 264 -7.84 -12.08 -6.85
C TYR A 264 -6.32 -12.09 -6.87
N GLY A 265 -5.71 -12.50 -5.76
CA GLY A 265 -4.27 -12.68 -5.63
C GLY A 265 -3.94 -14.04 -5.04
N SER A 266 -3.07 -14.78 -5.70
CA SER A 266 -2.51 -16.04 -5.20
C SER A 266 -1.00 -15.91 -5.17
N LYS A 267 -0.40 -15.90 -3.97
CA LYS A 267 1.05 -15.71 -3.75
C LYS A 267 1.59 -14.43 -4.41
N SER A 268 0.73 -13.44 -4.64
CA SER A 268 1.10 -12.18 -5.29
C SER A 268 1.90 -11.28 -4.35
N GLY A 269 2.74 -10.45 -4.93
CA GLY A 269 3.52 -9.42 -4.26
C GLY A 269 3.69 -8.21 -5.16
N HIS A 270 4.48 -7.22 -4.74
CA HIS A 270 4.61 -5.92 -5.39
C HIS A 270 4.89 -6.00 -6.90
N PHE A 271 5.71 -6.97 -7.33
CA PHE A 271 5.97 -7.18 -8.75
C PHE A 271 4.69 -7.47 -9.55
N LEU A 272 3.92 -8.49 -9.16
CA LEU A 272 2.68 -8.84 -9.85
C LEU A 272 1.60 -7.77 -9.70
N ASN A 273 1.54 -7.10 -8.55
CA ASN A 273 0.60 -6.01 -8.31
C ASN A 273 0.85 -4.87 -9.33
N ASN A 274 2.12 -4.49 -9.53
CA ASN A 274 2.48 -3.48 -10.54
C ASN A 274 2.27 -4.01 -11.97
N GLN A 275 2.60 -5.27 -12.26
CA GLN A 275 2.34 -5.88 -13.58
C GLN A 275 0.84 -5.90 -13.91
N LEU A 276 -0.03 -6.13 -12.92
CA LEU A 276 -1.48 -6.08 -13.09
C LEU A 276 -1.94 -4.68 -13.50
N LEU A 277 -1.43 -3.62 -12.85
CA LEU A 277 -1.73 -2.24 -13.25
C LEU A 277 -1.19 -1.94 -14.66
N ARG A 278 0.05 -2.32 -14.97
CA ARG A 278 0.62 -2.15 -16.31
C ARG A 278 -0.22 -2.84 -17.38
N LYS A 279 -0.70 -4.04 -17.09
CA LYS A 279 -1.57 -4.80 -17.99
C LYS A 279 -2.95 -4.14 -18.11
N LEU A 280 -3.53 -3.67 -17.01
CA LEU A 280 -4.81 -2.95 -17.02
C LEU A 280 -4.73 -1.72 -17.94
N PHE A 281 -3.70 -0.90 -17.78
CA PHE A 281 -3.54 0.35 -18.52
C PHE A 281 -2.95 0.19 -19.92
N SER A 282 -2.50 -1.01 -20.32
CA SER A 282 -1.95 -1.24 -21.66
C SER A 282 -3.00 -1.22 -22.78
N ASP A 283 -4.28 -1.41 -22.44
CA ASP A 283 -5.40 -1.37 -23.39
C ASP A 283 -6.58 -0.58 -22.81
N LYS A 284 -7.03 0.44 -23.51
CA LYS A 284 -8.18 1.28 -23.12
C LYS A 284 -9.51 0.51 -23.06
N ASN A 285 -9.59 -0.67 -23.70
CA ASN A 285 -10.77 -1.53 -23.59
C ASN A 285 -10.88 -2.22 -22.22
N ASN A 286 -9.78 -2.35 -21.48
CA ASN A 286 -9.76 -2.98 -20.16
C ASN A 286 -10.53 -2.17 -19.10
N TYR A 287 -10.63 -0.86 -19.29
CA TYR A 287 -11.20 0.04 -18.28
C TYR A 287 -11.87 1.27 -18.88
N LYS A 288 -12.64 1.96 -18.08
CA LYS A 288 -13.09 3.34 -18.33
C LYS A 288 -12.94 4.16 -17.06
N ILE A 289 -12.80 5.46 -17.22
CA ILE A 289 -12.77 6.43 -16.10
C ILE A 289 -14.10 7.20 -16.14
N ILE A 290 -14.78 7.25 -15.02
CA ILE A 290 -16.04 8.00 -14.85
C ILE A 290 -15.86 9.05 -13.78
#